data_1fa8be3c553ef0740fa2985af9bd53d0
#
_entry.id   1fa8be3c553ef0740fa2985af9bd53d0
#
_cell.length_a   1.000
_cell.length_b   1.000
_cell.length_c   1.000
_cell.angle_alpha   90.00
_cell.angle_beta   90.00
_cell.angle_gamma   90.00
#
_symmetry.space_group_name_H-M   'P 1'
#
loop_
_entity.id
_entity.type
_entity.pdbx_description
1 polymer ?
#
loop_
_entity_poly.entity_id
_entity_poly.type
_entity_poly.pdbx_seq_one_letter_code
_entity_poly.pdbx_strand_id
1 'polypeptide(L)'
;LLLKVPELLPHLKFNYTGGGVLSSESANNIAQGQINSVFLALIIVFVILSLLFLSWKMGVIALFPNVITILIFFGSLGWLDIPIGVTISVIAAIALGIGVDDTIHFLSHYNEKAKKLRNKREASLKTLPLVARPMMFSTIALSAGFILFAQSEMESQVMFGTFTALTLLVCLAIDMTFLPSVVMETGLITVWDYVGLKFDEEFIQGIDLFQNMTVREAKIASLMAYPEDLKHGELLFSQGDLGHEMYVILEGSISIFLENNGKRTDLVRLEKGNTFGEMGLFRKAERSASAEAAEKTRLLVINRDCLDPLKKRNPKIAAKLFINLANRLQSSLKDTDQRLLEQKDFNLTSLEEKLNDDEKLTEQEVSIKPEELWENLGPKWRHKLQSFSEIHKVLSGKRLSNIKNDKGDFLFITSGTVEIESIVSPKSDTFSVGYCWTRKDFDLIGEFALCTGKETATARAIARQDSTLLLFKETQLLALAKQESRLAAQFLEDVVCLLSDQLSIADQRLQNH
;
A
#
# COMPACT_ATOMS: atom_id res chain seq x y z
N LEU A 1 -60.21 35.47 6.30
CA LEU A 1 -61.58 35.20 6.78
C LEU A 1 -61.83 33.68 6.95
N LEU A 2 -61.48 32.80 6.01
CA LEU A 2 -61.68 31.35 6.09
C LEU A 2 -60.94 30.64 7.24
N LEU A 3 -59.82 31.17 7.71
CA LEU A 3 -59.04 30.62 8.81
C LEU A 3 -59.69 30.82 10.20
N LYS A 4 -60.65 31.75 10.36
CA LYS A 4 -61.34 32.01 11.63
C LYS A 4 -62.69 31.27 11.79
N VAL A 5 -63.17 30.61 10.76
CA VAL A 5 -64.46 29.88 10.78
C VAL A 5 -64.44 28.66 11.71
N PRO A 6 -63.38 27.86 11.80
CA PRO A 6 -63.31 26.75 12.76
C PRO A 6 -63.32 27.18 14.23
N GLU A 7 -62.79 28.36 14.55
CA GLU A 7 -62.79 28.90 15.90
C GLU A 7 -64.20 29.37 16.33
N LEU A 8 -65.03 29.79 15.37
CA LEU A 8 -66.40 30.27 15.61
C LEU A 8 -67.41 29.12 15.74
N LEU A 9 -67.11 27.94 15.15
CA LEU A 9 -68.01 26.79 15.12
C LEU A 9 -67.30 25.47 15.41
N PRO A 10 -66.85 25.22 16.65
CA PRO A 10 -66.00 24.10 17.00
C PRO A 10 -66.65 22.71 16.88
N HIS A 11 -67.96 22.65 16.68
CA HIS A 11 -68.69 21.38 16.54
C HIS A 11 -68.84 20.90 15.11
N LEU A 12 -68.40 21.69 14.07
CA LEU A 12 -68.48 21.33 12.69
C LEU A 12 -67.11 20.93 12.15
N LYS A 13 -67.07 19.80 11.45
CA LYS A 13 -65.89 19.39 10.66
C LYS A 13 -65.92 20.11 9.31
N PHE A 14 -65.03 21.07 9.12
CA PHE A 14 -64.89 21.79 7.86
C PHE A 14 -63.93 21.04 6.94
N ASN A 15 -64.42 20.60 5.78
CA ASN A 15 -63.55 20.10 4.70
C ASN A 15 -63.44 21.21 3.64
N TYR A 16 -62.25 21.72 3.48
CA TYR A 16 -61.94 22.70 2.45
C TYR A 16 -61.81 21.95 1.11
N THR A 17 -62.51 22.39 0.08
CA THR A 17 -62.42 21.85 -1.28
C THR A 17 -62.21 22.99 -2.27
N GLY A 18 -61.73 22.67 -3.47
CA GLY A 18 -61.51 23.63 -4.54
C GLY A 18 -60.07 23.67 -5.04
N GLY A 19 -59.86 24.25 -6.21
CA GLY A 19 -58.58 24.25 -6.93
C GLY A 19 -57.39 24.80 -6.10
N GLY A 20 -57.66 25.86 -5.30
CA GLY A 20 -56.60 26.45 -4.45
C GLY A 20 -56.12 25.54 -3.30
N VAL A 21 -57.06 24.78 -2.70
CA VAL A 21 -56.69 23.82 -1.63
C VAL A 21 -55.93 22.63 -2.20
N LEU A 22 -56.44 22.09 -3.31
CA LEU A 22 -55.77 20.99 -4.02
C LEU A 22 -54.36 21.39 -4.51
N SER A 23 -54.21 22.61 -5.03
CA SER A 23 -52.87 23.11 -5.45
C SER A 23 -51.93 23.28 -4.27
N SER A 24 -52.38 23.80 -3.13
CA SER A 24 -51.58 23.94 -1.93
C SER A 24 -51.16 22.60 -1.32
N GLU A 25 -52.12 21.66 -1.26
CA GLU A 25 -51.87 20.31 -0.75
C GLU A 25 -50.95 19.52 -1.68
N SER A 26 -51.12 19.65 -3.00
CA SER A 26 -50.19 19.07 -3.99
C SER A 26 -48.81 19.66 -3.90
N ALA A 27 -48.66 20.98 -3.74
CA ALA A 27 -47.35 21.61 -3.57
C ALA A 27 -46.63 21.11 -2.30
N ASN A 28 -47.34 20.97 -1.18
CA ASN A 28 -46.78 20.44 0.07
C ASN A 28 -46.36 18.97 -0.07
N ASN A 29 -47.20 18.14 -0.71
CA ASN A 29 -46.89 16.73 -0.95
C ASN A 29 -45.70 16.56 -1.90
N ILE A 30 -45.56 17.42 -2.92
CA ILE A 30 -44.41 17.44 -3.83
C ILE A 30 -43.12 17.81 -3.06
N ALA A 31 -43.15 18.88 -2.25
CA ALA A 31 -42.00 19.31 -1.47
C ALA A 31 -41.52 18.22 -0.48
N GLN A 32 -42.49 17.62 0.25
CA GLN A 32 -42.20 16.53 1.17
C GLN A 32 -41.66 15.28 0.46
N GLY A 33 -42.29 14.91 -0.65
CA GLY A 33 -41.88 13.80 -1.51
C GLY A 33 -40.48 14.01 -2.07
N GLN A 34 -40.14 15.25 -2.46
CA GLN A 34 -38.81 15.59 -2.96
C GLN A 34 -37.71 15.45 -1.90
N ILE A 35 -37.95 15.96 -0.69
CA ILE A 35 -36.98 15.80 0.43
C ILE A 35 -36.71 14.32 0.67
N ASN A 36 -37.75 13.50 0.76
CA ASN A 36 -37.62 12.06 0.99
C ASN A 36 -36.89 11.36 -0.18
N SER A 37 -37.18 11.74 -1.42
CA SER A 37 -36.56 11.16 -2.62
C SER A 37 -35.07 11.51 -2.71
N VAL A 38 -34.68 12.77 -2.46
CA VAL A 38 -33.27 13.20 -2.47
C VAL A 38 -32.50 12.53 -1.32
N PHE A 39 -33.12 12.44 -0.14
CA PHE A 39 -32.48 11.76 0.99
C PHE A 39 -32.27 10.27 0.71
N LEU A 40 -33.26 9.58 0.16
CA LEU A 40 -33.13 8.17 -0.24
C LEU A 40 -32.09 8.00 -1.33
N ALA A 41 -32.05 8.88 -2.34
CA ALA A 41 -31.03 8.85 -3.39
C ALA A 41 -29.61 9.03 -2.81
N LEU A 42 -29.41 9.97 -1.89
CA LEU A 42 -28.12 10.15 -1.20
C LEU A 42 -27.69 8.91 -0.41
N ILE A 43 -28.63 8.22 0.26
CA ILE A 43 -28.32 6.96 0.97
C ILE A 43 -27.90 5.88 -0.04
N ILE A 44 -28.64 5.71 -1.13
CA ILE A 44 -28.33 4.71 -2.17
C ILE A 44 -26.95 4.99 -2.78
N VAL A 45 -26.69 6.25 -3.15
CA VAL A 45 -25.39 6.68 -3.69
C VAL A 45 -24.28 6.46 -2.68
N PHE A 46 -24.49 6.79 -1.40
CA PHE A 46 -23.54 6.51 -0.34
C PHE A 46 -23.18 5.02 -0.23
N VAL A 47 -24.20 4.15 -0.27
CA VAL A 47 -23.98 2.69 -0.23
C VAL A 47 -23.19 2.23 -1.46
N ILE A 48 -23.57 2.68 -2.66
CA ILE A 48 -22.87 2.33 -3.90
C ILE A 48 -21.42 2.80 -3.86
N LEU A 49 -21.15 4.06 -3.49
CA LEU A 49 -19.80 4.59 -3.39
C LEU A 49 -18.97 3.88 -2.31
N SER A 50 -19.60 3.57 -1.16
CA SER A 50 -18.93 2.83 -0.09
C SER A 50 -18.54 1.42 -0.50
N LEU A 51 -19.37 0.75 -1.29
CA LEU A 51 -19.08 -0.57 -1.88
C LEU A 51 -18.01 -0.46 -2.98
N LEU A 52 -18.13 0.53 -3.86
CA LEU A 52 -17.18 0.73 -4.96
C LEU A 52 -15.76 0.98 -4.44
N PHE A 53 -15.61 1.79 -3.39
CA PHE A 53 -14.31 2.11 -2.80
C PHE A 53 -13.95 1.25 -1.59
N LEU A 54 -14.71 0.18 -1.30
CA LEU A 54 -14.50 -0.74 -0.16
C LEU A 54 -14.24 0.01 1.18
N SER A 55 -14.80 1.20 1.32
CA SER A 55 -14.55 2.08 2.46
C SER A 55 -15.73 3.04 2.69
N TRP A 56 -16.37 2.91 3.84
CA TRP A 56 -17.44 3.83 4.21
C TRP A 56 -16.95 5.30 4.33
N LYS A 57 -15.70 5.51 4.76
CA LYS A 57 -15.09 6.85 4.83
C LYS A 57 -14.96 7.48 3.44
N MET A 58 -14.56 6.68 2.45
CA MET A 58 -14.47 7.14 1.06
C MET A 58 -15.87 7.40 0.46
N GLY A 59 -16.86 6.59 0.82
CA GLY A 59 -18.25 6.85 0.44
C GLY A 59 -18.74 8.21 0.93
N VAL A 60 -18.45 8.58 2.19
CA VAL A 60 -18.76 9.92 2.73
C VAL A 60 -18.02 11.02 1.97
N ILE A 61 -16.72 10.88 1.77
CA ILE A 61 -15.88 11.88 1.08
C ILE A 61 -16.36 12.08 -0.37
N ALA A 62 -16.63 11.00 -1.08
CA ALA A 62 -17.11 11.05 -2.46
C ALA A 62 -18.52 11.64 -2.59
N LEU A 63 -19.37 11.49 -1.58
CA LEU A 63 -20.71 12.06 -1.55
C LEU A 63 -20.70 13.57 -1.25
N PHE A 64 -19.69 14.06 -0.55
CA PHE A 64 -19.67 15.42 0.01
C PHE A 64 -19.80 16.54 -1.05
N PRO A 65 -19.11 16.50 -2.21
CA PRO A 65 -19.29 17.48 -3.29
C PRO A 65 -20.75 17.57 -3.77
N ASN A 66 -21.39 16.41 -3.92
CA ASN A 66 -22.78 16.32 -4.38
C ASN A 66 -23.76 16.92 -3.36
N VAL A 67 -23.50 16.69 -2.06
CA VAL A 67 -24.31 17.30 -0.98
C VAL A 67 -24.16 18.83 -1.00
N ILE A 68 -22.95 19.36 -1.17
CA ILE A 68 -22.72 20.82 -1.28
C ILE A 68 -23.49 21.39 -2.48
N THR A 69 -23.42 20.74 -3.64
CA THR A 69 -24.13 21.17 -4.84
C THR A 69 -25.64 21.27 -4.58
N ILE A 70 -26.23 20.24 -3.95
CA ILE A 70 -27.67 20.22 -3.61
C ILE A 70 -28.00 21.32 -2.59
N LEU A 71 -27.17 21.55 -1.60
CA LEU A 71 -27.38 22.62 -0.62
C LEU A 71 -27.35 24.01 -1.26
N ILE A 72 -26.39 24.25 -2.18
CA ILE A 72 -26.33 25.51 -2.94
C ILE A 72 -27.56 25.67 -3.82
N PHE A 73 -27.99 24.61 -4.49
CA PHE A 73 -29.20 24.65 -5.33
C PHE A 73 -30.43 25.02 -4.52
N PHE A 74 -30.77 24.28 -3.46
CA PHE A 74 -31.95 24.59 -2.64
C PHE A 74 -31.80 25.91 -1.87
N GLY A 75 -30.60 26.26 -1.44
CA GLY A 75 -30.31 27.54 -0.81
C GLY A 75 -30.54 28.72 -1.74
N SER A 76 -30.16 28.59 -3.03
CA SER A 76 -30.40 29.62 -4.03
C SER A 76 -31.92 29.82 -4.34
N LEU A 77 -32.69 28.74 -4.37
CA LEU A 77 -34.14 28.81 -4.52
C LEU A 77 -34.80 29.53 -3.34
N GLY A 78 -34.38 29.19 -2.09
CA GLY A 78 -34.87 29.86 -0.90
C GLY A 78 -34.52 31.34 -0.83
N TRP A 79 -33.33 31.72 -1.31
CA TRP A 79 -32.88 33.11 -1.34
C TRP A 79 -33.62 33.95 -2.41
N LEU A 80 -34.04 33.31 -3.51
CA LEU A 80 -34.78 33.93 -4.60
C LEU A 80 -36.30 33.86 -4.41
N ASP A 81 -36.79 33.33 -3.28
CA ASP A 81 -38.22 33.09 -3.01
C ASP A 81 -38.96 32.26 -4.10
N ILE A 82 -38.22 31.32 -4.73
CA ILE A 82 -38.78 30.45 -5.78
C ILE A 82 -39.40 29.22 -5.14
N PRO A 83 -40.71 28.98 -5.31
CA PRO A 83 -41.37 27.81 -4.71
C PRO A 83 -40.93 26.51 -5.40
N ILE A 84 -40.76 25.46 -4.60
CA ILE A 84 -40.42 24.13 -5.11
C ILE A 84 -41.62 23.51 -5.80
N GLY A 85 -41.63 23.53 -7.14
CA GLY A 85 -42.60 22.86 -7.98
C GLY A 85 -42.08 21.53 -8.54
N VAL A 86 -42.95 20.80 -9.26
CA VAL A 86 -42.60 19.50 -9.89
C VAL A 86 -41.37 19.61 -10.77
N THR A 87 -41.30 20.65 -11.60
CA THR A 87 -40.20 20.89 -12.54
C THR A 87 -38.85 21.12 -11.84
N ILE A 88 -38.86 21.92 -10.77
CA ILE A 88 -37.66 22.23 -10.00
C ILE A 88 -37.17 21.01 -9.20
N SER A 89 -38.11 20.18 -8.75
CA SER A 89 -37.81 18.95 -8.01
C SER A 89 -36.92 17.97 -8.79
N VAL A 90 -37.07 17.88 -10.09
CA VAL A 90 -36.31 16.97 -10.96
C VAL A 90 -34.85 17.43 -11.11
N ILE A 91 -34.56 18.72 -10.97
CA ILE A 91 -33.21 19.29 -11.15
C ILE A 91 -32.22 18.69 -10.15
N ALA A 92 -32.64 18.56 -8.89
CA ALA A 92 -31.78 17.98 -7.84
C ALA A 92 -31.38 16.52 -8.16
N ALA A 93 -32.29 15.72 -8.71
CA ALA A 93 -32.02 14.34 -9.10
C ALA A 93 -31.04 14.27 -10.31
N ILE A 94 -31.22 15.16 -11.30
CA ILE A 94 -30.32 15.25 -12.46
C ILE A 94 -28.91 15.67 -12.00
N ALA A 95 -28.81 16.70 -11.18
CA ALA A 95 -27.54 17.20 -10.66
C ALA A 95 -26.79 16.13 -9.84
N LEU A 96 -27.53 15.38 -8.98
CA LEU A 96 -26.97 14.28 -8.23
C LEU A 96 -26.43 13.17 -9.14
N GLY A 97 -27.17 12.78 -10.16
CA GLY A 97 -26.75 11.71 -11.08
C GLY A 97 -25.49 12.07 -11.85
N ILE A 98 -25.39 13.27 -12.39
CA ILE A 98 -24.24 13.75 -13.18
C ILE A 98 -23.03 13.99 -12.26
N GLY A 99 -23.22 14.64 -11.10
CA GLY A 99 -22.13 14.90 -10.17
C GLY A 99 -21.51 13.63 -9.58
N VAL A 100 -22.33 12.59 -9.33
CA VAL A 100 -21.80 11.29 -8.89
C VAL A 100 -20.93 10.63 -9.97
N ASP A 101 -21.33 10.72 -11.23
CA ASP A 101 -20.55 10.18 -12.36
C ASP A 101 -19.19 10.87 -12.46
N ASP A 102 -19.15 12.20 -12.42
CA ASP A 102 -17.92 13.00 -12.42
C ASP A 102 -17.01 12.65 -11.23
N THR A 103 -17.58 12.50 -10.05
CA THR A 103 -16.85 12.08 -8.83
C THR A 103 -16.22 10.69 -8.99
N ILE A 104 -16.97 9.71 -9.53
CA ILE A 104 -16.47 8.34 -9.77
C ILE A 104 -15.33 8.36 -10.78
N HIS A 105 -15.47 9.11 -11.87
CA HIS A 105 -14.43 9.26 -12.89
C HIS A 105 -13.14 9.83 -12.31
N PHE A 106 -13.24 10.93 -11.56
CA PHE A 106 -12.08 11.53 -10.92
C PHE A 106 -11.39 10.58 -9.96
N LEU A 107 -12.15 9.96 -9.05
CA LEU A 107 -11.59 9.07 -8.01
C LEU A 107 -10.96 7.80 -8.61
N SER A 108 -11.52 7.26 -9.69
CA SER A 108 -10.96 6.09 -10.38
C SER A 108 -9.60 6.39 -11.00
N HIS A 109 -9.49 7.50 -11.75
CA HIS A 109 -8.22 7.91 -12.34
C HIS A 109 -7.19 8.36 -11.30
N TYR A 110 -7.64 9.04 -10.24
CA TYR A 110 -6.77 9.40 -9.12
C TYR A 110 -6.20 8.15 -8.45
N ASN A 111 -7.03 7.12 -8.19
CA ASN A 111 -6.59 5.88 -7.59
C ASN A 111 -5.48 5.21 -8.43
N GLU A 112 -5.64 5.15 -9.74
CA GLU A 112 -4.62 4.61 -10.66
C GLU A 112 -3.30 5.40 -10.57
N LYS A 113 -3.36 6.74 -10.58
CA LYS A 113 -2.17 7.59 -10.50
C LYS A 113 -1.55 7.59 -9.11
N ALA A 114 -2.36 7.58 -8.04
CA ALA A 114 -1.88 7.56 -6.67
C ALA A 114 -1.12 6.28 -6.31
N LYS A 115 -1.42 5.17 -6.98
CA LYS A 115 -0.67 3.92 -6.86
C LYS A 115 0.69 3.98 -7.53
N LYS A 116 0.81 4.70 -8.67
CA LYS A 116 2.04 4.83 -9.46
C LYS A 116 2.97 5.94 -8.96
N LEU A 117 2.42 6.97 -8.33
CA LEU A 117 3.17 8.15 -7.92
C LEU A 117 3.35 8.18 -6.40
N ARG A 118 4.60 8.39 -5.96
CA ARG A 118 4.96 8.45 -4.54
C ARG A 118 4.27 9.60 -3.78
N ASN A 119 3.97 10.69 -4.49
CA ASN A 119 3.40 11.90 -3.91
C ASN A 119 1.92 12.02 -4.29
N LYS A 120 1.02 11.90 -3.29
CA LYS A 120 -0.43 12.04 -3.46
C LYS A 120 -0.82 13.39 -4.09
N ARG A 121 -0.08 14.46 -3.77
CA ARG A 121 -0.27 15.77 -4.36
C ARG A 121 0.06 15.76 -5.85
N GLU A 122 1.17 15.12 -6.22
CA GLU A 122 1.56 14.94 -7.61
C GLU A 122 0.58 14.07 -8.38
N ALA A 123 0.07 13.01 -7.75
CA ALA A 123 -0.98 12.16 -8.32
C ALA A 123 -2.25 12.98 -8.62
N SER A 124 -2.72 13.80 -7.68
CA SER A 124 -3.87 14.67 -7.86
C SER A 124 -3.64 15.71 -8.99
N LEU A 125 -2.47 16.35 -9.00
CA LEU A 125 -2.10 17.34 -10.03
C LEU A 125 -1.98 16.73 -11.43
N LYS A 126 -1.50 15.47 -11.54
CA LYS A 126 -1.43 14.76 -12.83
C LYS A 126 -2.77 14.18 -13.28
N THR A 127 -3.66 13.86 -12.34
CA THR A 127 -5.01 13.37 -12.64
C THR A 127 -5.92 14.48 -13.13
N LEU A 128 -5.85 15.66 -12.50
CA LEU A 128 -6.73 16.77 -12.78
C LEU A 128 -6.80 17.14 -14.28
N PRO A 129 -5.71 17.35 -15.03
CA PRO A 129 -5.77 17.69 -16.46
C PRO A 129 -6.37 16.57 -17.34
N LEU A 130 -6.21 15.31 -16.93
CA LEU A 130 -6.74 14.17 -17.68
C LEU A 130 -8.27 14.08 -17.59
N VAL A 131 -8.82 14.33 -16.40
CA VAL A 131 -10.25 14.17 -16.11
C VAL A 131 -11.00 15.49 -16.31
N ALA A 132 -10.37 16.64 -16.03
CA ALA A 132 -10.98 17.96 -16.17
C ALA A 132 -11.46 18.24 -17.59
N ARG A 133 -10.67 17.89 -18.61
CA ARG A 133 -11.05 18.15 -20.01
C ARG A 133 -12.37 17.46 -20.40
N PRO A 134 -12.52 16.12 -20.30
CA PRO A 134 -13.79 15.46 -20.63
C PRO A 134 -14.96 15.95 -19.75
N MET A 135 -14.76 16.15 -18.44
CA MET A 135 -15.79 16.66 -17.54
C MET A 135 -16.24 18.07 -17.92
N MET A 136 -15.33 18.98 -18.25
CA MET A 136 -15.66 20.33 -18.71
C MET A 136 -16.45 20.30 -20.02
N PHE A 137 -16.02 19.49 -21.00
CA PHE A 137 -16.70 19.40 -22.29
C PHE A 137 -18.12 18.83 -22.13
N SER A 138 -18.30 17.75 -21.35
CA SER A 138 -19.62 17.15 -21.11
C SER A 138 -20.53 18.12 -20.37
N THR A 139 -20.05 18.75 -19.31
CA THR A 139 -20.87 19.69 -18.51
C THR A 139 -21.24 20.96 -19.29
N ILE A 140 -20.29 21.52 -20.07
CA ILE A 140 -20.56 22.68 -20.93
C ILE A 140 -21.59 22.31 -22.01
N ALA A 141 -21.44 21.16 -22.66
CA ALA A 141 -22.37 20.69 -23.68
C ALA A 141 -23.77 20.48 -23.12
N LEU A 142 -23.89 19.82 -21.95
CA LEU A 142 -25.16 19.61 -21.25
C LEU A 142 -25.77 20.96 -20.82
N SER A 143 -24.97 21.84 -20.20
CA SER A 143 -25.47 23.17 -19.79
C SER A 143 -25.92 24.00 -20.97
N ALA A 144 -25.21 23.97 -22.10
CA ALA A 144 -25.65 24.62 -23.33
C ALA A 144 -26.96 24.03 -23.87
N GLY A 145 -27.13 22.70 -23.81
CA GLY A 145 -28.37 22.03 -24.15
C GLY A 145 -29.55 22.47 -23.27
N PHE A 146 -29.34 22.53 -21.95
CA PHE A 146 -30.38 22.96 -21.01
C PHE A 146 -30.69 24.46 -21.15
N ILE A 147 -29.71 25.32 -21.43
CA ILE A 147 -29.96 26.76 -21.59
C ILE A 147 -30.84 27.07 -22.82
N LEU A 148 -30.94 26.18 -23.82
CA LEU A 148 -31.87 26.34 -24.94
C LEU A 148 -33.32 26.37 -24.47
N PHE A 149 -33.68 25.74 -23.37
CA PHE A 149 -35.00 25.83 -22.76
C PHE A 149 -35.34 27.24 -22.28
N ALA A 150 -34.34 28.12 -22.07
CA ALA A 150 -34.56 29.51 -21.72
C ALA A 150 -35.27 30.32 -22.87
N GLN A 151 -35.31 29.76 -24.09
CA GLN A 151 -36.05 30.35 -25.22
C GLN A 151 -37.51 29.91 -25.30
N SER A 152 -37.96 29.07 -24.36
CA SER A 152 -39.34 28.59 -24.32
C SER A 152 -40.28 29.70 -23.86
N GLU A 153 -41.52 29.68 -24.38
CA GLU A 153 -42.60 30.54 -23.88
C GLU A 153 -43.19 30.08 -22.55
N MET A 154 -42.83 28.84 -22.12
CA MET A 154 -43.32 28.26 -20.87
C MET A 154 -42.34 28.57 -19.72
N GLU A 155 -42.80 29.35 -18.75
CA GLU A 155 -41.97 29.76 -17.57
C GLU A 155 -41.35 28.58 -16.84
N SER A 156 -42.09 27.46 -16.69
CA SER A 156 -41.57 26.24 -16.05
C SER A 156 -40.41 25.60 -16.82
N GLN A 157 -40.38 25.68 -18.15
CA GLN A 157 -39.27 25.20 -18.97
C GLN A 157 -38.08 26.11 -18.90
N VAL A 158 -38.31 27.43 -18.90
CA VAL A 158 -37.25 28.43 -18.72
C VAL A 158 -36.55 28.23 -17.38
N MET A 159 -37.31 28.10 -16.30
CA MET A 159 -36.77 27.82 -14.97
C MET A 159 -35.97 26.50 -14.92
N PHE A 160 -36.56 25.44 -15.48
CA PHE A 160 -35.92 24.13 -15.54
C PHE A 160 -34.57 24.18 -16.24
N GLY A 161 -34.52 24.75 -17.44
CA GLY A 161 -33.28 24.82 -18.21
C GLY A 161 -32.21 25.69 -17.57
N THR A 162 -32.59 26.88 -17.11
CA THR A 162 -31.68 27.83 -16.50
C THR A 162 -31.06 27.30 -15.20
N PHE A 163 -31.91 26.80 -14.29
CA PHE A 163 -31.43 26.29 -13.01
C PHE A 163 -30.68 24.97 -13.17
N THR A 164 -31.05 24.10 -14.11
CA THR A 164 -30.27 22.90 -14.39
C THR A 164 -28.89 23.26 -14.93
N ALA A 165 -28.78 24.13 -15.91
CA ALA A 165 -27.51 24.58 -16.47
C ALA A 165 -26.60 25.20 -15.39
N LEU A 166 -27.16 26.09 -14.56
CA LEU A 166 -26.42 26.72 -13.47
C LEU A 166 -25.93 25.69 -12.42
N THR A 167 -26.80 24.75 -12.03
CA THR A 167 -26.48 23.72 -11.05
C THR A 167 -25.35 22.79 -11.53
N LEU A 168 -25.36 22.43 -12.83
CA LEU A 168 -24.30 21.62 -13.42
C LEU A 168 -22.95 22.35 -13.42
N LEU A 169 -22.94 23.66 -13.73
CA LEU A 169 -21.73 24.46 -13.67
C LEU A 169 -21.18 24.59 -12.24
N VAL A 170 -22.07 24.75 -11.26
CA VAL A 170 -21.69 24.77 -9.83
C VAL A 170 -21.13 23.40 -9.41
N CYS A 171 -21.75 22.29 -9.82
CA CYS A 171 -21.28 20.94 -9.57
C CYS A 171 -19.86 20.75 -10.10
N LEU A 172 -19.64 21.08 -11.37
CA LEU A 172 -18.31 21.03 -11.99
C LEU A 172 -17.26 21.84 -11.21
N ALA A 173 -17.60 23.07 -10.80
CA ALA A 173 -16.70 23.92 -10.05
C ALA A 173 -16.30 23.31 -8.69
N ILE A 174 -17.26 22.69 -7.99
CA ILE A 174 -17.03 22.00 -6.73
C ILE A 174 -16.16 20.75 -6.95
N ASP A 175 -16.46 19.94 -7.96
CA ASP A 175 -15.69 18.74 -8.27
C ASP A 175 -14.24 19.08 -8.65
N MET A 176 -14.03 20.16 -9.41
CA MET A 176 -12.68 20.59 -9.82
C MET A 176 -11.85 21.21 -8.69
N THR A 177 -12.47 21.77 -7.66
CA THR A 177 -11.75 22.46 -6.57
C THR A 177 -11.67 21.64 -5.30
N PHE A 178 -12.80 21.08 -4.88
CA PHE A 178 -12.92 20.38 -3.60
C PHE A 178 -12.38 18.96 -3.66
N LEU A 179 -12.76 18.19 -4.68
CA LEU A 179 -12.42 16.78 -4.78
C LEU A 179 -10.90 16.52 -4.82
N PRO A 180 -10.07 17.24 -5.64
CA PRO A 180 -8.64 17.11 -5.63
C PRO A 180 -8.00 17.38 -4.27
N SER A 181 -8.54 18.35 -3.52
CA SER A 181 -8.00 18.75 -2.22
C SER A 181 -8.20 17.68 -1.14
N VAL A 182 -9.37 17.04 -1.12
CA VAL A 182 -9.74 16.08 -0.06
C VAL A 182 -9.08 14.71 -0.28
N VAL A 183 -8.87 14.30 -1.53
CA VAL A 183 -8.30 12.96 -1.81
C VAL A 183 -6.80 12.86 -1.49
N MET A 184 -6.09 13.99 -1.36
CA MET A 184 -4.65 13.99 -1.06
C MET A 184 -4.31 13.30 0.26
N GLU A 185 -5.24 13.20 1.21
CA GLU A 185 -5.02 12.57 2.52
C GLU A 185 -5.51 11.12 2.60
N THR A 186 -6.18 10.63 1.56
CA THR A 186 -6.84 9.32 1.60
C THR A 186 -6.17 8.29 0.69
N GLY A 187 -6.06 7.04 1.18
CA GLY A 187 -5.66 5.89 0.35
C GLY A 187 -6.90 5.23 -0.25
N LEU A 188 -7.00 5.19 -1.56
CA LEU A 188 -8.12 4.61 -2.28
C LEU A 188 -7.83 3.15 -2.65
N ILE A 189 -8.84 2.29 -2.46
CA ILE A 189 -8.88 0.91 -2.95
C ILE A 189 -10.27 0.71 -3.56
N THR A 190 -10.34 0.23 -4.80
CA THR A 190 -11.60 0.00 -5.49
C THR A 190 -11.95 -1.48 -5.59
N VAL A 191 -13.25 -1.79 -5.75
CA VAL A 191 -13.72 -3.16 -6.04
C VAL A 191 -13.09 -3.71 -7.31
N TRP A 192 -12.85 -2.87 -8.31
CA TRP A 192 -12.22 -3.27 -9.57
C TRP A 192 -10.79 -3.77 -9.36
N ASP A 193 -10.05 -3.20 -8.41
CA ASP A 193 -8.73 -3.68 -8.03
C ASP A 193 -8.82 -5.09 -7.44
N TYR A 194 -9.86 -5.35 -6.64
CA TYR A 194 -10.10 -6.67 -6.04
C TYR A 194 -10.54 -7.73 -7.06
N VAL A 195 -11.45 -7.37 -7.95
CA VAL A 195 -12.00 -8.29 -8.98
C VAL A 195 -10.99 -8.56 -10.09
N GLY A 196 -10.15 -7.56 -10.44
CA GLY A 196 -9.14 -7.68 -11.49
C GLY A 196 -7.99 -8.63 -11.16
N LEU A 197 -7.77 -8.92 -9.88
CA LEU A 197 -6.73 -9.86 -9.43
C LEU A 197 -7.28 -11.30 -9.46
N LYS A 198 -7.02 -12.01 -10.55
CA LYS A 198 -7.31 -13.44 -10.68
C LYS A 198 -6.22 -14.24 -9.94
N PHE A 199 -6.37 -14.37 -8.63
CA PHE A 199 -5.55 -15.28 -7.84
C PHE A 199 -6.32 -16.57 -7.60
N ASP A 200 -5.83 -17.66 -8.10
CA ASP A 200 -6.18 -19.00 -7.65
C ASP A 200 -5.24 -19.45 -6.52
N GLU A 201 -5.58 -20.55 -5.88
CA GLU A 201 -4.83 -21.04 -4.73
C GLU A 201 -3.44 -21.54 -5.14
N GLU A 202 -3.33 -22.16 -6.30
CA GLU A 202 -2.08 -22.68 -6.87
C GLU A 202 -1.10 -21.53 -7.18
N PHE A 203 -1.60 -20.44 -7.75
CA PHE A 203 -0.80 -19.25 -8.03
C PHE A 203 -0.26 -18.59 -6.76
N ILE A 204 -1.10 -18.47 -5.71
CA ILE A 204 -0.69 -17.87 -4.43
C ILE A 204 0.38 -18.72 -3.74
N GLN A 205 0.24 -20.04 -3.75
CA GLN A 205 1.23 -20.95 -3.17
C GLN A 205 2.57 -20.92 -3.91
N GLY A 206 2.55 -20.59 -5.20
CA GLY A 206 3.77 -20.43 -6.03
C GLY A 206 4.53 -19.12 -5.79
N ILE A 207 3.98 -18.16 -5.02
CA ILE A 207 4.63 -16.89 -4.74
C ILE A 207 5.17 -16.89 -3.30
N ASP A 208 6.49 -16.82 -3.14
CA ASP A 208 7.14 -16.81 -1.83
C ASP A 208 6.58 -15.74 -0.89
N LEU A 209 6.26 -14.56 -1.44
CA LEU A 209 5.73 -13.43 -0.70
C LEU A 209 4.36 -13.72 -0.04
N PHE A 210 3.57 -14.65 -0.57
CA PHE A 210 2.23 -14.99 -0.09
C PHE A 210 2.15 -16.33 0.65
N GLN A 211 3.28 -16.95 0.94
CA GLN A 211 3.32 -18.18 1.74
C GLN A 211 2.60 -17.99 3.09
N ASN A 212 1.97 -19.04 3.58
CA ASN A 212 1.19 -19.04 4.84
C ASN A 212 0.01 -18.04 4.85
N MET A 213 -0.40 -17.52 3.68
CA MET A 213 -1.60 -16.68 3.52
C MET A 213 -2.73 -17.47 2.87
N THR A 214 -3.96 -17.19 3.29
CA THR A 214 -5.15 -17.63 2.54
C THR A 214 -5.32 -16.79 1.28
N VAL A 215 -6.07 -17.29 0.29
CA VAL A 215 -6.41 -16.54 -0.94
C VAL A 215 -6.98 -15.15 -0.62
N ARG A 216 -7.82 -15.05 0.41
CA ARG A 216 -8.39 -13.78 0.87
C ARG A 216 -7.32 -12.84 1.43
N GLU A 217 -6.40 -13.35 2.25
CA GLU A 217 -5.31 -12.55 2.85
C GLU A 217 -4.35 -12.05 1.77
N ALA A 218 -3.97 -12.90 0.82
CA ALA A 218 -3.12 -12.53 -0.32
C ALA A 218 -3.78 -11.49 -1.22
N LYS A 219 -5.07 -11.63 -1.53
CA LYS A 219 -5.84 -10.61 -2.25
C LYS A 219 -5.85 -9.27 -1.51
N ILE A 220 -6.07 -9.25 -0.20
CA ILE A 220 -6.03 -8.02 0.59
C ILE A 220 -4.63 -7.38 0.58
N ALA A 221 -3.56 -8.19 0.71
CA ALA A 221 -2.19 -7.69 0.59
C ALA A 221 -1.93 -7.08 -0.80
N SER A 222 -2.40 -7.74 -1.86
CA SER A 222 -2.22 -7.30 -3.24
C SER A 222 -3.05 -6.06 -3.60
N LEU A 223 -4.12 -5.75 -2.86
CA LEU A 223 -4.87 -4.49 -3.03
C LEU A 223 -4.04 -3.24 -2.72
N MET A 224 -2.94 -3.39 -1.98
CA MET A 224 -1.98 -2.31 -1.71
C MET A 224 -0.95 -2.14 -2.84
N ALA A 225 -0.99 -3.00 -3.84
CA ALA A 225 -0.12 -3.00 -5.00
C ALA A 225 -0.90 -2.57 -6.26
N TYR A 226 -0.19 -2.29 -7.34
CA TYR A 226 -0.81 -2.02 -8.63
C TYR A 226 -0.17 -2.88 -9.73
N PRO A 227 -0.94 -3.30 -10.75
CA PRO A 227 -0.38 -4.01 -11.87
C PRO A 227 0.36 -3.04 -12.81
N GLU A 228 1.47 -3.50 -13.38
CA GLU A 228 2.22 -2.82 -14.41
C GLU A 228 2.50 -3.78 -15.57
N ASP A 229 2.16 -3.35 -16.78
CA ASP A 229 2.37 -4.14 -17.98
C ASP A 229 3.59 -3.60 -18.75
N LEU A 230 4.57 -4.45 -19.01
CA LEU A 230 5.79 -4.16 -19.76
C LEU A 230 5.78 -4.88 -21.09
N LYS A 231 6.27 -4.22 -22.13
CA LYS A 231 6.52 -4.83 -23.44
C LYS A 231 7.87 -5.54 -23.43
N HIS A 232 8.05 -6.49 -24.34
CA HIS A 232 9.36 -7.11 -24.56
C HIS A 232 10.45 -6.05 -24.83
N GLY A 233 11.57 -6.15 -24.11
CA GLY A 233 12.69 -5.21 -24.19
C GLY A 233 12.47 -3.89 -23.46
N GLU A 234 11.37 -3.72 -22.73
CA GLU A 234 11.12 -2.50 -21.94
C GLU A 234 11.91 -2.55 -20.63
N LEU A 235 12.73 -1.51 -20.41
CA LEU A 235 13.54 -1.34 -19.20
C LEU A 235 12.65 -0.88 -18.06
N LEU A 236 12.67 -1.61 -16.95
CA LEU A 236 11.91 -1.27 -15.75
C LEU A 236 12.66 -0.28 -14.85
N PHE A 237 13.94 -0.52 -14.63
CA PHE A 237 14.87 0.38 -13.93
C PHE A 237 16.32 0.03 -14.30
N SER A 238 17.21 1.01 -14.15
CA SER A 238 18.66 0.87 -14.35
C SER A 238 19.40 0.67 -13.04
N GLN A 239 20.57 0.03 -13.13
CA GLN A 239 21.55 -0.01 -12.02
C GLN A 239 21.87 1.42 -11.57
N GLY A 240 21.92 1.66 -10.26
CA GLY A 240 22.15 2.98 -9.65
C GLY A 240 20.88 3.84 -9.49
N ASP A 241 19.73 3.45 -10.07
CA ASP A 241 18.47 4.15 -9.82
C ASP A 241 18.03 4.00 -8.36
N LEU A 242 17.42 5.05 -7.79
CA LEU A 242 16.85 4.97 -6.44
C LEU A 242 15.58 4.12 -6.45
N GLY A 243 15.62 2.99 -5.78
CA GLY A 243 14.49 2.07 -5.66
C GLY A 243 13.60 2.38 -4.43
N HIS A 244 12.27 2.28 -4.62
CA HIS A 244 11.28 2.40 -3.54
C HIS A 244 10.18 1.35 -3.65
N GLU A 245 10.35 0.39 -4.56
CA GLU A 245 9.35 -0.58 -4.96
C GLU A 245 9.97 -1.96 -5.08
N MET A 246 9.16 -2.97 -4.79
CA MET A 246 9.44 -4.35 -5.14
C MET A 246 8.40 -4.86 -6.12
N TYR A 247 8.72 -5.93 -6.80
CA TYR A 247 7.95 -6.47 -7.89
C TYR A 247 7.70 -7.96 -7.71
N VAL A 248 6.49 -8.40 -8.07
CA VAL A 248 6.12 -9.81 -8.20
C VAL A 248 5.74 -10.06 -9.65
N ILE A 249 6.32 -11.06 -10.29
CA ILE A 249 6.02 -11.41 -11.68
C ILE A 249 4.71 -12.21 -11.71
N LEU A 250 3.65 -11.60 -12.27
CA LEU A 250 2.34 -12.24 -12.43
C LEU A 250 2.30 -13.10 -13.71
N GLU A 251 2.89 -12.59 -14.80
CA GLU A 251 2.97 -13.23 -16.11
C GLU A 251 4.25 -12.78 -16.81
N GLY A 252 4.87 -13.64 -17.61
CA GLY A 252 6.09 -13.32 -18.35
C GLY A 252 7.36 -13.54 -17.53
N SER A 253 8.45 -12.86 -17.93
CA SER A 253 9.78 -13.00 -17.31
C SER A 253 10.59 -11.70 -17.39
N ILE A 254 11.47 -11.50 -16.40
CA ILE A 254 12.38 -10.35 -16.27
C ILE A 254 13.83 -10.82 -16.33
N SER A 255 14.65 -10.17 -17.13
CA SER A 255 16.11 -10.34 -17.16
C SER A 255 16.75 -9.32 -16.23
N ILE A 256 17.55 -9.80 -15.29
CA ILE A 256 18.38 -8.97 -14.38
C ILE A 256 19.82 -8.98 -14.92
N PHE A 257 20.40 -7.80 -15.12
CA PHE A 257 21.73 -7.67 -15.71
C PHE A 257 22.52 -6.50 -15.12
N LEU A 258 23.85 -6.58 -15.23
CA LEU A 258 24.78 -5.49 -14.93
C LEU A 258 25.25 -4.86 -16.22
N GLU A 259 25.46 -3.56 -16.19
CA GLU A 259 26.06 -2.82 -17.30
C GLU A 259 27.32 -2.11 -16.80
N ASN A 260 28.49 -2.73 -17.07
CA ASN A 260 29.79 -2.19 -16.69
C ASN A 260 30.56 -1.81 -17.96
N ASN A 261 30.96 -0.54 -18.08
CA ASN A 261 31.74 -0.01 -19.21
C ASN A 261 31.13 -0.34 -20.59
N GLY A 262 29.78 -0.31 -20.71
CA GLY A 262 29.08 -0.62 -21.96
C GLY A 262 29.00 -2.11 -22.29
N LYS A 263 29.43 -2.99 -21.38
CA LYS A 263 29.28 -4.45 -21.53
C LYS A 263 28.15 -4.93 -20.62
N ARG A 264 27.11 -5.51 -21.23
CA ARG A 264 26.01 -6.16 -20.53
C ARG A 264 26.45 -7.56 -20.06
N THR A 265 26.17 -7.87 -18.80
CA THR A 265 26.34 -9.19 -18.19
C THR A 265 25.02 -9.62 -17.58
N ASP A 266 24.36 -10.60 -18.19
CA ASP A 266 23.11 -11.14 -17.66
C ASP A 266 23.40 -11.97 -16.41
N LEU A 267 22.68 -11.66 -15.30
CA LEU A 267 22.85 -12.34 -14.01
C LEU A 267 21.87 -13.50 -13.85
N VAL A 268 20.58 -13.21 -14.04
CA VAL A 268 19.50 -14.19 -13.84
C VAL A 268 18.26 -13.78 -14.62
N ARG A 269 17.52 -14.77 -15.08
CA ARG A 269 16.18 -14.60 -15.62
C ARG A 269 15.17 -15.05 -14.56
N LEU A 270 14.30 -14.14 -14.19
CA LEU A 270 13.24 -14.35 -13.21
C LEU A 270 11.93 -14.65 -13.94
N GLU A 271 11.20 -15.63 -13.45
CA GLU A 271 9.97 -16.13 -14.07
C GLU A 271 8.75 -15.82 -13.22
N LYS A 272 7.56 -16.18 -13.71
CA LYS A 272 6.28 -16.06 -13.02
C LYS A 272 6.37 -16.60 -11.58
N GLY A 273 5.88 -15.83 -10.60
CA GLY A 273 5.92 -16.13 -9.17
C GLY A 273 7.16 -15.60 -8.46
N ASN A 274 8.25 -15.29 -9.17
CA ASN A 274 9.42 -14.70 -8.54
C ASN A 274 9.17 -13.26 -8.10
N THR A 275 9.88 -12.86 -7.05
CA THR A 275 9.90 -11.50 -6.51
C THR A 275 11.29 -10.91 -6.63
N PHE A 276 11.40 -9.58 -6.83
CA PHE A 276 12.68 -8.88 -6.92
C PHE A 276 12.53 -7.40 -6.55
N GLY A 277 13.66 -6.72 -6.31
CA GLY A 277 13.70 -5.31 -5.94
C GLY A 277 13.31 -5.05 -4.48
N GLU A 278 13.24 -6.09 -3.64
CA GLU A 278 12.88 -6.04 -2.22
C GLU A 278 13.77 -5.13 -1.39
N MET A 279 15.05 -5.01 -1.73
CA MET A 279 16.00 -4.11 -1.05
C MET A 279 15.56 -2.66 -1.14
N GLY A 280 15.09 -2.20 -2.31
CA GLY A 280 14.61 -0.85 -2.51
C GLY A 280 13.33 -0.51 -1.75
N LEU A 281 12.57 -1.52 -1.28
CA LEU A 281 11.30 -1.29 -0.60
C LEU A 281 11.49 -0.64 0.79
N PHE A 282 12.53 -1.05 1.53
CA PHE A 282 12.74 -0.61 2.92
C PHE A 282 13.84 0.43 3.06
N ARG A 283 14.74 0.50 2.11
CA ARG A 283 15.86 1.43 2.08
C ARG A 283 15.79 2.33 0.85
N LYS A 284 16.24 3.59 0.96
CA LYS A 284 16.57 4.44 -0.19
C LYS A 284 17.91 3.96 -0.78
N ALA A 285 17.96 2.71 -1.22
CA ALA A 285 19.14 2.13 -1.81
C ALA A 285 19.07 2.25 -3.33
N GLU A 286 20.23 2.42 -3.94
CA GLU A 286 20.38 2.30 -5.39
C GLU A 286 20.13 0.86 -5.83
N ARG A 287 19.57 0.69 -7.03
CA ARG A 287 19.39 -0.63 -7.63
C ARG A 287 20.75 -1.27 -7.90
N SER A 288 20.99 -2.45 -7.37
CA SER A 288 22.24 -3.19 -7.55
C SER A 288 22.43 -3.71 -8.99
N ALA A 289 21.36 -3.83 -9.77
CA ALA A 289 21.36 -4.28 -11.14
C ALA A 289 20.22 -3.64 -11.93
N SER A 290 20.27 -3.73 -13.25
CA SER A 290 19.20 -3.32 -14.17
C SER A 290 18.20 -4.45 -14.37
N ALA A 291 16.93 -4.09 -14.63
CA ALA A 291 15.84 -5.05 -14.90
C ALA A 291 15.11 -4.68 -16.20
N GLU A 292 14.95 -5.66 -17.10
CA GLU A 292 14.32 -5.50 -18.40
C GLU A 292 13.34 -6.65 -18.66
N ALA A 293 12.21 -6.37 -19.28
CA ALA A 293 11.23 -7.39 -19.65
C ALA A 293 11.77 -8.30 -20.78
N ALA A 294 12.05 -9.55 -20.47
CA ALA A 294 12.53 -10.54 -21.45
C ALA A 294 11.43 -11.01 -22.42
N GLU A 295 10.19 -10.74 -22.11
CA GLU A 295 8.99 -10.94 -22.93
C GLU A 295 7.88 -9.99 -22.45
N LYS A 296 6.67 -10.05 -23.07
CA LYS A 296 5.54 -9.28 -22.52
C LYS A 296 5.26 -9.72 -21.08
N THR A 297 5.45 -8.84 -20.13
CA THR A 297 5.45 -9.16 -18.70
C THR A 297 4.42 -8.31 -17.96
N ARG A 298 3.69 -8.94 -17.04
CA ARG A 298 2.81 -8.27 -16.09
C ARG A 298 3.38 -8.41 -14.69
N LEU A 299 3.57 -7.29 -14.03
CA LEU A 299 4.09 -7.19 -12.67
C LEU A 299 3.01 -6.74 -11.69
N LEU A 300 3.16 -7.16 -10.45
CA LEU A 300 2.50 -6.55 -9.29
C LEU A 300 3.53 -5.71 -8.57
N VAL A 301 3.33 -4.39 -8.55
CA VAL A 301 4.27 -3.43 -7.96
C VAL A 301 3.82 -3.10 -6.54
N ILE A 302 4.69 -3.31 -5.57
CA ILE A 302 4.46 -3.02 -4.15
C ILE A 302 5.35 -1.86 -3.75
N ASN A 303 4.72 -0.75 -3.35
CA ASN A 303 5.41 0.44 -2.86
C ASN A 303 5.37 0.47 -1.32
N ARG A 304 6.41 1.01 -0.69
CA ARG A 304 6.51 1.17 0.76
C ARG A 304 5.32 1.92 1.37
N ASP A 305 4.87 2.99 0.72
CA ASP A 305 3.77 3.82 1.21
C ASP A 305 2.43 3.05 1.32
N CYS A 306 2.34 1.91 0.64
CA CYS A 306 1.17 1.02 0.70
C CYS A 306 1.17 0.12 1.94
N LEU A 307 2.33 -0.10 2.58
CA LEU A 307 2.47 -0.99 3.75
C LEU A 307 1.88 -0.37 5.02
N ASP A 308 1.98 0.95 5.20
CA ASP A 308 1.43 1.64 6.37
C ASP A 308 -0.10 1.51 6.51
N PRO A 309 -0.90 1.71 5.45
CA PRO A 309 -2.33 1.41 5.49
C PRO A 309 -2.63 -0.06 5.80
N LEU A 310 -1.83 -1.00 5.27
CA LEU A 310 -1.98 -2.43 5.55
C LEU A 310 -1.74 -2.74 7.04
N LYS A 311 -0.66 -2.22 7.63
CA LYS A 311 -0.37 -2.36 9.07
C LYS A 311 -1.49 -1.83 9.95
N LYS A 312 -2.03 -0.66 9.61
CA LYS A 312 -3.10 -0.02 10.39
C LYS A 312 -4.44 -0.76 10.29
N ARG A 313 -4.81 -1.23 9.10
CA ARG A 313 -6.11 -1.84 8.82
C ARG A 313 -6.14 -3.36 9.04
N ASN A 314 -5.06 -4.04 8.65
CA ASN A 314 -4.94 -5.50 8.67
C ASN A 314 -3.57 -5.94 9.22
N PRO A 315 -3.24 -5.65 10.50
CA PRO A 315 -1.91 -5.90 11.05
C PRO A 315 -1.50 -7.38 11.01
N LYS A 316 -2.45 -8.31 11.08
CA LYS A 316 -2.19 -9.75 10.94
C LYS A 316 -1.68 -10.11 9.54
N ILE A 317 -2.24 -9.51 8.50
CA ILE A 317 -1.82 -9.73 7.11
C ILE A 317 -0.45 -9.08 6.88
N ALA A 318 -0.25 -7.86 7.39
CA ALA A 318 1.03 -7.19 7.34
C ALA A 318 2.15 -8.00 8.02
N ALA A 319 1.90 -8.56 9.22
CA ALA A 319 2.87 -9.40 9.91
C ALA A 319 3.27 -10.63 9.10
N LYS A 320 2.31 -11.34 8.49
CA LYS A 320 2.60 -12.48 7.60
C LYS A 320 3.44 -12.06 6.38
N LEU A 321 3.10 -10.91 5.77
CA LEU A 321 3.85 -10.36 4.66
C LEU A 321 5.31 -10.07 5.07
N PHE A 322 5.53 -9.48 6.23
CA PHE A 322 6.87 -9.19 6.74
C PHE A 322 7.65 -10.47 7.11
N ILE A 323 7.00 -11.53 7.62
CA ILE A 323 7.65 -12.84 7.80
C ILE A 323 8.18 -13.35 6.46
N ASN A 324 7.36 -13.34 5.42
CA ASN A 324 7.74 -13.84 4.10
C ASN A 324 8.85 -12.97 3.45
N LEU A 325 8.79 -11.65 3.64
CA LEU A 325 9.87 -10.75 3.23
C LEU A 325 11.17 -11.00 3.98
N ALA A 326 11.12 -11.21 5.29
CA ALA A 326 12.29 -11.55 6.09
C ALA A 326 12.93 -12.86 5.59
N ASN A 327 12.12 -13.91 5.36
CA ASN A 327 12.59 -15.18 4.82
C ASN A 327 13.24 -15.01 3.44
N ARG A 328 12.67 -14.15 2.58
CA ARG A 328 13.22 -13.86 1.26
C ARG A 328 14.57 -13.15 1.35
N LEU A 329 14.66 -12.09 2.17
CA LEU A 329 15.91 -11.35 2.38
C LEU A 329 17.02 -12.22 2.96
N GLN A 330 16.69 -13.12 3.92
CA GLN A 330 17.65 -14.09 4.45
C GLN A 330 18.18 -15.03 3.36
N SER A 331 17.29 -15.55 2.49
CA SER A 331 17.71 -16.40 1.38
C SER A 331 18.64 -15.64 0.41
N SER A 332 18.29 -14.40 0.08
CA SER A 332 19.13 -13.55 -0.79
C SER A 332 20.50 -13.24 -0.14
N LEU A 333 20.51 -12.96 1.17
CA LEU A 333 21.76 -12.74 1.90
C LEU A 333 22.68 -13.97 1.87
N LYS A 334 22.11 -15.16 2.10
CA LYS A 334 22.85 -16.43 2.01
C LYS A 334 23.44 -16.66 0.62
N ASP A 335 22.66 -16.41 -0.43
CA ASP A 335 23.10 -16.57 -1.82
C ASP A 335 24.24 -15.58 -2.16
N THR A 336 24.16 -14.34 -1.67
CA THR A 336 25.19 -13.31 -1.84
C THR A 336 26.48 -13.70 -1.09
N ASP A 337 26.37 -14.15 0.16
CA ASP A 337 27.52 -14.62 0.94
C ASP A 337 28.20 -15.83 0.29
N GLN A 338 27.41 -16.77 -0.26
CA GLN A 338 27.98 -17.92 -0.98
C GLN A 338 28.76 -17.49 -2.23
N ARG A 339 28.26 -16.52 -3.01
CA ARG A 339 28.98 -15.97 -4.17
C ARG A 339 30.27 -15.26 -3.78
N LEU A 340 30.28 -14.52 -2.67
CA LEU A 340 31.51 -13.94 -2.11
C LEU A 340 32.57 -14.99 -1.81
N LEU A 341 32.17 -16.17 -1.33
CA LEU A 341 33.07 -17.29 -1.05
C LEU A 341 33.63 -17.98 -2.30
N GLU A 342 32.88 -17.98 -3.40
CA GLU A 342 33.26 -18.62 -4.65
C GLU A 342 34.24 -17.77 -5.50
N GLN A 343 34.42 -16.49 -5.21
CA GLN A 343 35.39 -15.63 -5.89
C GLN A 343 36.83 -16.03 -5.50
N LYS A 344 37.57 -16.60 -6.46
CA LYS A 344 38.82 -17.35 -6.30
C LYS A 344 40.07 -16.55 -5.80
N ASP A 345 40.02 -15.22 -5.75
CA ASP A 345 41.17 -14.36 -5.42
C ASP A 345 41.07 -13.71 -4.04
N PHE A 346 40.50 -14.41 -3.07
CA PHE A 346 40.40 -13.92 -1.69
C PHE A 346 41.77 -13.93 -0.99
N ASN A 347 42.45 -12.79 -0.97
CA ASN A 347 43.72 -12.62 -0.30
C ASN A 347 43.50 -12.12 1.13
N LEU A 348 43.65 -12.98 2.12
CA LEU A 348 43.38 -12.75 3.55
C LEU A 348 44.11 -11.53 4.15
N THR A 349 45.30 -11.18 3.61
CA THR A 349 46.14 -10.07 4.13
C THR A 349 45.59 -8.67 3.77
N SER A 350 44.84 -8.55 2.70
CA SER A 350 44.24 -7.27 2.32
C SER A 350 42.92 -6.97 3.06
N LEU A 351 42.35 -7.94 3.76
CA LEU A 351 41.10 -7.85 4.49
C LEU A 351 41.24 -7.21 5.87
N GLU A 352 42.31 -7.43 6.59
CA GLU A 352 42.54 -6.80 7.90
C GLU A 352 42.67 -5.27 7.78
N GLU A 353 43.28 -4.78 6.69
CA GLU A 353 43.35 -3.33 6.41
C GLU A 353 42.01 -2.74 5.96
N LYS A 354 41.21 -3.49 5.17
CA LYS A 354 39.89 -3.03 4.67
C LYS A 354 38.77 -3.15 5.69
N LEU A 355 38.85 -4.09 6.66
CA LEU A 355 37.87 -4.20 7.76
C LEU A 355 37.85 -2.95 8.65
N ASN A 356 39.01 -2.25 8.80
CA ASN A 356 39.04 -0.96 9.48
C ASN A 356 38.40 0.19 8.70
N ASP A 357 38.32 0.09 7.37
CA ASP A 357 37.60 1.04 6.51
C ASP A 357 36.13 0.69 6.40
N ASP A 358 35.73 -0.59 6.46
CA ASP A 358 34.34 -1.05 6.47
C ASP A 358 33.61 -0.68 7.78
N GLU A 359 34.31 -0.57 8.94
CA GLU A 359 33.71 0.02 10.15
C GLU A 359 33.29 1.48 9.94
N LYS A 360 34.00 2.24 9.10
CA LYS A 360 33.63 3.62 8.75
C LYS A 360 32.47 3.72 7.74
N LEU A 361 32.34 2.73 6.85
CA LEU A 361 31.21 2.66 5.89
C LEU A 361 29.90 2.24 6.58
N THR A 362 29.97 1.43 7.64
CA THR A 362 28.79 0.99 8.40
C THR A 362 28.15 2.10 9.24
N GLU A 363 28.85 3.14 9.62
CA GLU A 363 28.30 4.21 10.47
C GLU A 363 27.45 5.25 9.69
N GLN A 364 27.57 5.36 8.37
CA GLN A 364 26.97 6.48 7.64
C GLN A 364 25.62 6.21 6.99
N GLU A 365 25.13 4.96 6.85
CA GLU A 365 23.94 4.67 6.02
C GLU A 365 22.92 3.66 6.58
N VAL A 366 22.94 3.31 7.85
CA VAL A 366 21.98 2.35 8.43
C VAL A 366 20.62 3.03 8.63
N SER A 367 19.55 2.50 8.04
CA SER A 367 18.21 3.08 8.11
C SER A 367 17.56 2.98 9.49
N ILE A 368 17.99 2.01 10.32
CA ILE A 368 17.59 1.86 11.72
C ILE A 368 18.81 1.36 12.48
N LYS A 369 19.20 2.07 13.55
CA LYS A 369 20.21 1.54 14.45
C LYS A 369 19.64 0.34 15.19
N PRO A 370 20.37 -0.80 15.27
CA PRO A 370 19.88 -2.00 15.95
C PRO A 370 19.41 -1.74 17.40
N GLU A 371 20.07 -0.81 18.09
CA GLU A 371 19.73 -0.34 19.44
C GLU A 371 18.33 0.31 19.49
N GLU A 372 17.98 1.11 18.48
CA GLU A 372 16.68 1.80 18.39
C GLU A 372 15.52 0.82 18.26
N LEU A 373 15.73 -0.32 17.58
CA LEU A 373 14.71 -1.36 17.44
C LEU A 373 14.28 -1.90 18.81
N TRP A 374 15.25 -2.20 19.68
CA TRP A 374 14.92 -2.76 21.00
C TRP A 374 14.48 -1.69 21.99
N GLU A 375 15.02 -0.46 21.89
CA GLU A 375 14.68 0.66 22.75
C GLU A 375 13.29 1.21 22.47
N ASN A 376 12.87 1.27 21.20
CA ASN A 376 11.54 1.67 20.78
C ASN A 376 10.44 0.70 21.24
N LEU A 377 10.83 -0.56 21.53
CA LEU A 377 9.94 -1.52 22.18
C LEU A 377 9.88 -1.22 23.68
N GLY A 378 8.78 -0.69 24.17
CA GLY A 378 8.56 -0.50 25.61
C GLY A 378 8.70 -1.80 26.40
N PRO A 379 8.97 -1.75 27.74
CA PRO A 379 9.26 -2.94 28.56
C PRO A 379 8.22 -4.05 28.47
N LYS A 380 6.94 -3.68 28.37
CA LYS A 380 5.82 -4.62 28.21
C LYS A 380 5.94 -5.44 26.92
N TRP A 381 6.35 -4.81 25.83
CA TRP A 381 6.49 -5.45 24.52
C TRP A 381 7.73 -6.34 24.44
N ARG A 382 8.84 -5.92 25.07
CA ARG A 382 10.06 -6.74 25.19
C ARG A 382 9.77 -8.05 25.91
N HIS A 383 9.10 -7.99 27.06
CA HIS A 383 8.69 -9.19 27.81
C HIS A 383 7.79 -10.10 26.98
N LYS A 384 6.89 -9.49 26.19
CA LYS A 384 5.97 -10.24 25.34
C LYS A 384 6.69 -10.93 24.18
N LEU A 385 7.64 -10.25 23.52
CA LEU A 385 8.49 -10.87 22.50
C LEU A 385 9.33 -12.04 23.06
N GLN A 386 9.89 -11.87 24.26
CA GLN A 386 10.61 -12.96 24.93
C GLN A 386 9.74 -14.18 25.19
N SER A 387 8.45 -14.02 25.44
CA SER A 387 7.51 -15.16 25.62
C SER A 387 7.22 -15.94 24.34
N PHE A 388 7.54 -15.37 23.17
CA PHE A 388 7.43 -16.02 21.85
C PHE A 388 8.78 -16.44 21.26
N SER A 389 9.86 -16.45 22.08
CA SER A 389 11.20 -16.83 21.66
C SER A 389 11.81 -17.84 22.61
N GLU A 390 12.83 -18.55 22.14
CA GLU A 390 13.69 -19.37 22.99
C GLU A 390 14.91 -18.54 23.40
N ILE A 391 15.18 -18.44 24.70
CA ILE A 391 16.29 -17.64 25.22
C ILE A 391 17.52 -18.51 25.36
N HIS A 392 18.60 -18.14 24.68
CA HIS A 392 19.89 -18.82 24.75
C HIS A 392 20.95 -17.89 25.36
N LYS A 393 21.61 -18.36 26.42
CA LYS A 393 22.77 -17.69 27.01
C LYS A 393 24.04 -18.44 26.62
N VAL A 394 24.96 -17.75 25.96
CA VAL A 394 26.20 -18.32 25.45
C VAL A 394 27.39 -17.57 26.07
N LEU A 395 28.26 -18.31 26.74
CA LEU A 395 29.44 -17.75 27.35
C LEU A 395 30.51 -17.41 26.30
N SER A 396 31.32 -16.43 26.59
CA SER A 396 32.48 -16.03 25.77
C SER A 396 33.35 -17.23 25.37
N GLY A 397 33.76 -17.28 24.12
CA GLY A 397 34.56 -18.36 23.53
C GLY A 397 33.78 -19.62 23.16
N LYS A 398 32.46 -19.68 23.43
CA LYS A 398 31.64 -20.84 23.06
C LYS A 398 31.03 -20.69 21.67
N ARG A 399 30.93 -21.82 20.94
CA ARG A 399 30.27 -21.91 19.64
C ARG A 399 28.75 -21.96 19.82
N LEU A 400 28.01 -21.36 18.88
CA LEU A 400 26.55 -21.41 18.82
C LEU A 400 26.01 -22.72 18.18
N SER A 401 26.88 -23.73 17.98
CA SER A 401 26.56 -25.01 17.31
C SER A 401 25.42 -25.81 17.93
N ASN A 402 25.06 -25.53 19.17
CA ASN A 402 23.96 -26.22 19.88
C ASN A 402 22.59 -25.58 19.63
N ILE A 403 22.54 -24.43 18.98
CA ILE A 403 21.30 -23.74 18.62
C ILE A 403 20.86 -24.28 17.26
N LYS A 404 19.83 -25.14 17.26
CA LYS A 404 19.24 -25.63 16.01
C LYS A 404 18.40 -24.53 15.41
N ASN A 405 18.76 -24.12 14.20
CA ASN A 405 18.10 -23.11 13.42
C ASN A 405 17.63 -23.74 12.10
N ASP A 406 16.33 -23.66 11.84
CA ASP A 406 15.71 -24.18 10.62
C ASP A 406 15.46 -23.01 9.62
N LYS A 407 15.06 -23.34 8.41
CA LYS A 407 14.69 -22.32 7.40
C LYS A 407 13.55 -21.45 7.94
N GLY A 408 13.75 -20.13 7.91
CA GLY A 408 12.77 -19.16 8.40
C GLY A 408 12.89 -18.80 9.89
N ASP A 409 13.89 -19.38 10.59
CA ASP A 409 14.19 -19.01 11.96
C ASP A 409 15.23 -17.88 11.99
N PHE A 410 15.21 -17.01 13.01
CA PHE A 410 16.25 -16.02 13.21
C PHE A 410 16.65 -15.87 14.67
N LEU A 411 17.93 -15.55 14.85
CA LEU A 411 18.54 -15.25 16.13
C LEU A 411 18.69 -13.73 16.26
N PHE A 412 18.17 -13.19 17.33
CA PHE A 412 18.33 -11.79 17.68
C PHE A 412 19.24 -11.66 18.91
N ILE A 413 20.30 -10.88 18.80
CA ILE A 413 21.26 -10.65 19.88
C ILE A 413 20.68 -9.55 20.78
N THR A 414 20.34 -9.86 22.02
CA THR A 414 19.88 -8.85 22.98
C THR A 414 21.03 -8.24 23.79
N SER A 415 22.12 -8.96 23.93
CA SER A 415 23.37 -8.47 24.56
C SER A 415 24.56 -9.34 24.17
N GLY A 416 25.72 -8.74 24.04
CA GLY A 416 26.98 -9.40 23.74
C GLY A 416 27.45 -9.27 22.30
N THR A 417 28.47 -10.00 21.93
CA THR A 417 29.10 -9.94 20.61
C THR A 417 29.30 -11.34 20.07
N VAL A 418 28.81 -11.56 18.85
CA VAL A 418 28.93 -12.82 18.12
C VAL A 418 29.72 -12.61 16.84
N GLU A 419 30.73 -13.40 16.65
CA GLU A 419 31.54 -13.44 15.43
C GLU A 419 31.11 -14.61 14.58
N ILE A 420 30.88 -14.35 13.30
CA ILE A 420 30.48 -15.35 12.31
C ILE A 420 31.64 -15.56 11.36
N GLU A 421 32.13 -16.79 11.28
CA GLU A 421 33.23 -17.21 10.43
C GLU A 421 32.68 -18.08 9.28
N SER A 422 32.91 -17.71 8.04
CA SER A 422 32.60 -18.57 6.90
C SER A 422 33.65 -19.64 6.67
N ILE A 423 33.24 -20.82 6.23
CA ILE A 423 34.13 -21.99 6.04
C ILE A 423 34.28 -22.23 4.55
N VAL A 424 35.54 -22.08 4.06
CA VAL A 424 35.86 -22.14 2.61
C VAL A 424 36.07 -23.57 2.08
N SER A 425 36.28 -24.57 2.92
CA SER A 425 36.45 -25.96 2.43
C SER A 425 36.15 -27.01 3.49
N PRO A 426 35.12 -27.83 3.32
CA PRO A 426 34.81 -28.92 4.23
C PRO A 426 35.65 -30.21 4.01
N LYS A 427 36.58 -30.24 3.03
CA LYS A 427 37.27 -31.47 2.60
C LYS A 427 38.68 -31.70 3.18
N SER A 428 39.20 -30.78 3.99
CA SER A 428 40.50 -30.97 4.66
C SER A 428 40.32 -30.81 6.15
N ASP A 429 41.08 -31.57 6.95
CA ASP A 429 41.13 -31.50 8.42
C ASP A 429 41.58 -30.12 8.96
N THR A 430 41.96 -29.20 8.07
CA THR A 430 42.28 -27.80 8.36
C THR A 430 41.22 -26.91 7.79
N PHE A 431 40.34 -26.39 8.65
CA PHE A 431 39.37 -25.38 8.29
C PHE A 431 40.08 -24.07 7.96
N SER A 432 40.02 -23.60 6.72
CA SER A 432 40.40 -22.23 6.41
C SER A 432 39.15 -21.33 6.58
N VAL A 433 39.30 -20.31 7.43
CA VAL A 433 38.30 -19.26 7.60
C VAL A 433 38.42 -18.34 6.40
N GLY A 434 37.36 -18.26 5.58
CA GLY A 434 37.39 -17.43 4.39
C GLY A 434 36.96 -16.00 4.67
N TYR A 435 36.11 -15.79 5.64
CA TYR A 435 35.54 -14.49 5.97
C TYR A 435 35.01 -14.47 7.40
N CYS A 436 35.22 -13.34 8.10
CA CYS A 436 34.77 -13.18 9.47
C CYS A 436 34.08 -11.82 9.63
N TRP A 437 32.88 -11.80 10.24
CA TRP A 437 32.19 -10.57 10.57
C TRP A 437 31.62 -10.64 11.97
N THR A 438 31.57 -9.48 12.63
CA THR A 438 31.15 -9.35 14.02
C THR A 438 29.74 -8.77 14.08
N ARG A 439 28.85 -9.39 14.86
CA ARG A 439 27.53 -8.92 15.22
C ARG A 439 27.52 -8.52 16.69
N LYS A 440 27.04 -7.31 16.98
CA LYS A 440 27.00 -6.74 18.34
C LYS A 440 25.59 -6.77 18.90
N ASP A 441 25.40 -6.15 20.05
CA ASP A 441 24.11 -5.98 20.72
C ASP A 441 23.04 -5.53 19.75
N PHE A 442 21.85 -6.14 19.87
CA PHE A 442 20.65 -5.82 19.10
C PHE A 442 20.67 -6.13 17.59
N ASP A 443 21.66 -6.88 17.12
CA ASP A 443 21.79 -7.29 15.74
C ASP A 443 21.10 -8.65 15.46
N LEU A 444 20.87 -8.94 14.18
CA LEU A 444 20.27 -10.18 13.71
C LEU A 444 21.33 -11.12 13.13
N ILE A 445 21.20 -12.38 13.50
CA ILE A 445 21.89 -13.49 12.84
C ILE A 445 20.81 -14.24 12.07
N GLY A 446 20.81 -14.08 10.74
CA GLY A 446 19.86 -14.76 9.85
C GLY A 446 20.10 -16.26 9.71
N GLU A 447 19.55 -16.84 8.63
CA GLU A 447 19.67 -18.26 8.26
C GLU A 447 21.12 -18.60 7.80
N PHE A 448 22.10 -18.24 8.62
CA PHE A 448 23.35 -18.96 8.45
C PHE A 448 23.09 -20.39 8.87
N ALA A 449 23.50 -21.32 8.03
CA ALA A 449 23.63 -22.71 8.44
C ALA A 449 24.64 -22.77 9.60
N LEU A 450 24.19 -22.25 10.75
CA LEU A 450 24.87 -22.41 12.02
C LEU A 450 24.99 -23.91 12.19
N CYS A 451 26.17 -24.39 12.04
CA CYS A 451 26.58 -25.79 11.99
C CYS A 451 25.70 -26.72 12.82
N THR A 452 24.67 -27.23 12.22
CA THR A 452 23.90 -28.35 12.79
C THR A 452 24.59 -29.66 12.47
N GLY A 453 25.88 -29.83 12.83
CA GLY A 453 26.56 -31.13 12.80
C GLY A 453 26.57 -31.93 11.49
N LYS A 454 26.06 -31.38 10.40
CA LYS A 454 26.07 -31.99 9.06
C LYS A 454 27.26 -31.45 8.26
N GLU A 455 27.88 -32.28 7.46
CA GLU A 455 29.08 -32.05 6.65
C GLU A 455 29.00 -30.88 5.64
N THR A 456 27.91 -30.08 5.66
CA THR A 456 27.60 -28.99 4.72
C THR A 456 27.54 -27.62 5.37
N ALA A 457 28.07 -27.44 6.58
CA ALA A 457 28.05 -26.15 7.25
C ALA A 457 28.97 -25.16 6.54
N THR A 458 28.38 -24.04 6.07
CA THR A 458 29.11 -22.97 5.36
C THR A 458 29.62 -21.86 6.29
N ALA A 459 29.15 -21.82 7.53
CA ALA A 459 29.59 -20.84 8.52
C ALA A 459 29.55 -21.39 9.95
N ARG A 460 30.32 -20.79 10.85
CA ARG A 460 30.24 -21.04 12.30
C ARG A 460 30.12 -19.72 13.05
N ALA A 461 29.38 -19.70 14.15
CA ALA A 461 29.25 -18.54 15.01
C ALA A 461 29.85 -18.80 16.40
N ILE A 462 30.60 -17.82 16.92
CA ILE A 462 31.32 -17.89 18.19
C ILE A 462 30.96 -16.64 18.99
N ALA A 463 30.54 -16.80 20.23
CA ALA A 463 30.35 -15.68 21.14
C ALA A 463 31.73 -15.13 21.57
N ARG A 464 32.02 -13.87 21.27
CA ARG A 464 33.25 -13.18 21.71
C ARG A 464 33.08 -12.55 23.09
N GLN A 465 31.87 -12.33 23.51
CA GLN A 465 31.46 -11.89 24.86
C GLN A 465 30.34 -12.77 25.34
N ASP A 466 30.03 -12.74 26.63
CA ASP A 466 28.83 -13.39 27.16
C ASP A 466 27.61 -12.79 26.49
N SER A 467 26.88 -13.62 25.73
CA SER A 467 25.83 -13.17 24.84
C SER A 467 24.49 -13.78 25.21
N THR A 468 23.44 -12.98 25.11
CA THR A 468 22.06 -13.42 25.24
C THR A 468 21.37 -13.30 23.90
N LEU A 469 20.80 -14.41 23.42
CA LEU A 469 20.19 -14.54 22.11
C LEU A 469 18.72 -14.94 22.26
N LEU A 470 17.85 -14.39 21.42
CA LEU A 470 16.48 -14.81 21.26
C LEU A 470 16.34 -15.55 19.93
N LEU A 471 16.00 -16.83 19.99
CA LEU A 471 15.67 -17.62 18.80
C LEU A 471 14.16 -17.49 18.55
N PHE A 472 13.79 -16.96 17.40
CA PHE A 472 12.43 -16.92 16.90
C PHE A 472 12.26 -17.98 15.83
N LYS A 473 11.45 -19.01 16.10
CA LYS A 473 11.04 -19.98 15.09
C LYS A 473 9.91 -19.41 14.24
N GLU A 474 9.85 -19.77 12.96
CA GLU A 474 8.79 -19.32 12.06
C GLU A 474 7.39 -19.60 12.65
N THR A 475 7.20 -20.77 13.27
CA THR A 475 5.94 -21.14 13.94
C THR A 475 5.57 -20.19 15.08
N GLN A 476 6.57 -19.72 15.85
CA GLN A 476 6.38 -18.77 16.96
C GLN A 476 6.05 -17.37 16.44
N LEU A 477 6.66 -16.95 15.32
CA LEU A 477 6.34 -15.69 14.67
C LEU A 477 4.93 -15.68 14.08
N LEU A 478 4.49 -16.78 13.48
CA LEU A 478 3.11 -16.94 13.02
C LEU A 478 2.11 -16.93 14.20
N ALA A 479 2.50 -17.51 15.34
CA ALA A 479 1.70 -17.44 16.57
C ALA A 479 1.63 -16.01 17.11
N LEU A 480 2.76 -15.27 17.13
CA LEU A 480 2.83 -13.86 17.49
C LEU A 480 1.94 -13.02 16.56
N ALA A 481 2.02 -13.23 15.25
CA ALA A 481 1.18 -12.55 14.26
C ALA A 481 -0.32 -12.82 14.47
N LYS A 482 -0.68 -13.98 14.98
CA LYS A 482 -2.07 -14.34 15.29
C LYS A 482 -2.57 -13.71 16.59
N GLN A 483 -1.76 -13.70 17.64
CA GLN A 483 -2.14 -13.27 18.98
C GLN A 483 -1.94 -11.77 19.21
N GLU A 484 -0.82 -11.21 18.73
CA GLU A 484 -0.39 -9.83 18.94
C GLU A 484 -0.02 -9.17 17.61
N SER A 485 -0.97 -9.16 16.69
CA SER A 485 -0.74 -8.80 15.28
C SER A 485 -0.13 -7.40 15.08
N ARG A 486 -0.45 -6.41 15.92
CA ARG A 486 0.13 -5.06 15.81
C ARG A 486 1.60 -5.03 16.22
N LEU A 487 1.92 -5.73 17.33
CA LEU A 487 3.30 -5.88 17.79
C LEU A 487 4.11 -6.64 16.75
N ALA A 488 3.57 -7.77 16.26
CA ALA A 488 4.22 -8.58 15.24
C ALA A 488 4.53 -7.76 13.98
N ALA A 489 3.57 -6.99 13.47
CA ALA A 489 3.76 -6.18 12.27
C ALA A 489 4.84 -5.10 12.45
N GLN A 490 4.91 -4.45 13.62
CA GLN A 490 5.93 -3.45 13.90
C GLN A 490 7.31 -4.09 14.04
N PHE A 491 7.45 -5.10 14.89
CA PHE A 491 8.71 -5.79 15.12
C PHE A 491 9.28 -6.42 13.84
N LEU A 492 8.43 -7.08 13.06
CA LEU A 492 8.87 -7.73 11.82
C LEU A 492 9.23 -6.74 10.71
N GLU A 493 8.60 -5.56 10.67
CA GLU A 493 9.04 -4.49 9.78
C GLU A 493 10.46 -4.05 10.10
N ASP A 494 10.77 -3.85 11.38
CA ASP A 494 12.10 -3.46 11.82
C ASP A 494 13.14 -4.56 11.51
N VAL A 495 12.76 -5.84 11.69
CA VAL A 495 13.59 -7.00 11.29
C VAL A 495 13.87 -6.98 9.79
N VAL A 496 12.87 -6.72 8.96
CA VAL A 496 13.03 -6.64 7.49
C VAL A 496 13.94 -5.47 7.10
N CYS A 497 13.84 -4.33 7.76
CA CYS A 497 14.74 -3.20 7.56
C CYS A 497 16.20 -3.58 7.85
N LEU A 498 16.47 -4.23 8.99
CA LEU A 498 17.82 -4.69 9.34
C LEU A 498 18.39 -5.70 8.33
N LEU A 499 17.58 -6.68 7.91
CA LEU A 499 18.00 -7.64 6.89
C LEU A 499 18.28 -6.98 5.54
N SER A 500 17.49 -5.97 5.16
CA SER A 500 17.73 -5.20 3.95
C SER A 500 19.03 -4.42 4.00
N ASP A 501 19.39 -3.84 5.16
CA ASP A 501 20.66 -3.15 5.37
C ASP A 501 21.84 -4.14 5.29
N GLN A 502 21.72 -5.32 5.91
CA GLN A 502 22.74 -6.36 5.85
C GLN A 502 22.98 -6.85 4.41
N LEU A 503 21.92 -7.08 3.66
CA LEU A 503 22.01 -7.53 2.26
C LEU A 503 22.68 -6.45 1.38
N SER A 504 22.35 -5.17 1.58
CA SER A 504 22.98 -4.06 0.85
C SER A 504 24.48 -4.01 1.09
N ILE A 505 24.92 -4.20 2.33
CA ILE A 505 26.36 -4.24 2.68
C ILE A 505 27.04 -5.45 2.00
N ALA A 506 26.40 -6.61 2.01
CA ALA A 506 26.93 -7.81 1.35
C ALA A 506 27.04 -7.62 -0.17
N ASP A 507 26.05 -7.03 -0.83
CA ASP A 507 26.08 -6.73 -2.27
C ASP A 507 27.16 -5.71 -2.64
N GLN A 508 27.35 -4.65 -1.85
CA GLN A 508 28.42 -3.68 -2.06
C GLN A 508 29.82 -4.34 -1.98
N ARG A 509 29.99 -5.28 -1.05
CA ARG A 509 31.23 -6.06 -0.94
C ARG A 509 31.46 -6.92 -2.20
N LEU A 510 30.40 -7.55 -2.71
CA LEU A 510 30.47 -8.36 -3.95
C LEU A 510 30.83 -7.53 -5.18
N GLN A 511 30.42 -6.24 -5.23
CA GLN A 511 30.70 -5.35 -6.35
C GLN A 511 32.12 -4.73 -6.29
N ASN A 512 32.68 -4.57 -5.10
CA ASN A 512 34.01 -3.96 -4.89
C ASN A 512 35.16 -4.95 -5.05
N HIS A 513 34.84 -6.21 -5.27
CA HIS A 513 35.78 -7.29 -5.59
C HIS A 513 35.58 -7.81 -7.00
#